data_0f259768522509a08e75c1a77ae08a73
#
_entry.id   0f259768522509a08e75c1a77ae08a73
#
_cell.length_a   1.000
_cell.length_b   1.000
_cell.length_c   1.000
_cell.angle_alpha   90.00
_cell.angle_beta   90.00
_cell.angle_gamma   90.00
#
_symmetry.space_group_name_H-M   'P 1'
#
loop_
_entity.id
_entity.type
_entity.pdbx_description
1 polymer ?
#
loop_
_entity_poly.entity_id
_entity_poly.type
_entity_poly.pdbx_seq_one_letter_code
_entity_poly.pdbx_strand_id
1 'polypeptide(L)'
;MWQGNLNTSFSGDDNLYVRLKTGNAGSWTKDKDHGTYLSSAKGNSNVIKVDKIWYEFPVGEKNTVFVGPMIENYYMHGTTPSIYKPVLKAFTLGGNGAAYGASTAQGAGWIYKADNGFAVSSNIVSKSMGTKKVYDTATDANGDTIT
;
A
#
# COMPACT_ATOMS: atom_id res chain seq x y z
N MET A 1 -4.05 -1.51 17.40
CA MET A 1 -4.35 -0.81 16.12
C MET A 1 -5.86 -0.80 15.90
N TRP A 2 -6.39 0.36 15.56
CA TRP A 2 -7.72 0.47 14.96
C TRP A 2 -7.57 0.62 13.44
N GLN A 3 -8.47 -0.02 12.69
CA GLN A 3 -8.52 0.06 11.23
C GLN A 3 -9.97 0.15 10.77
N GLY A 4 -10.28 1.19 10.01
CA GLY A 4 -11.55 1.35 9.30
C GLY A 4 -11.34 1.12 7.80
N ASN A 5 -12.18 0.30 7.20
CA ASN A 5 -12.24 0.10 5.76
C ASN A 5 -13.55 0.68 5.25
N LEU A 6 -13.46 1.62 4.35
CA LEU A 6 -14.59 2.27 3.69
C LEU A 6 -14.62 1.82 2.23
N ASN A 7 -15.78 1.41 1.77
CA ASN A 7 -16.03 1.03 0.39
C ASN A 7 -17.24 1.84 -0.09
N THR A 8 -17.10 2.51 -1.21
CA THR A 8 -18.14 3.33 -1.82
C THR A 8 -18.18 3.07 -3.31
N SER A 9 -19.35 2.76 -3.83
CA SER A 9 -19.59 2.61 -5.26
C SER A 9 -20.35 3.82 -5.81
N PHE A 10 -20.03 4.22 -7.03
CA PHE A 10 -20.74 5.28 -7.77
C PHE A 10 -21.67 4.71 -8.83
N SER A 11 -21.33 3.55 -9.41
CA SER A 11 -22.09 2.90 -10.47
C SER A 11 -22.76 1.59 -10.05
N GLY A 12 -22.36 1.03 -8.90
CA GLY A 12 -22.78 -0.28 -8.42
C GLY A 12 -21.72 -1.37 -8.63
N ASP A 13 -20.91 -1.27 -9.66
CA ASP A 13 -19.90 -2.27 -10.05
C ASP A 13 -18.47 -1.81 -9.79
N ASP A 14 -18.28 -0.56 -9.42
CA ASP A 14 -17.03 0.06 -9.05
C ASP A 14 -16.84 0.14 -7.53
N ASN A 15 -15.65 0.45 -7.07
CA ASN A 15 -15.39 0.64 -5.66
C ASN A 15 -14.29 1.69 -5.41
N LEU A 16 -14.63 2.71 -4.65
CA LEU A 16 -13.64 3.58 -4.01
C LEU A 16 -13.31 3.00 -2.63
N TYR A 17 -12.12 2.45 -2.51
CA TYR A 17 -11.61 1.91 -1.26
C TYR A 17 -10.78 2.93 -0.51
N VAL A 18 -11.11 3.17 0.76
CA VAL A 18 -10.31 4.00 1.66
C VAL A 18 -10.06 3.24 2.96
N ARG A 19 -8.81 3.14 3.36
CA ARG A 19 -8.42 2.56 4.64
C ARG A 19 -7.84 3.61 5.57
N LEU A 20 -8.45 3.71 6.74
CA LEU A 20 -7.99 4.54 7.84
C LEU A 20 -7.31 3.68 8.89
N LYS A 21 -6.23 4.15 9.46
CA LYS A 21 -5.53 3.47 10.56
C LYS A 21 -5.06 4.42 11.63
N THR A 22 -5.11 3.91 12.88
CA THR A 22 -4.52 4.56 14.03
C THR A 22 -4.08 3.54 15.08
N GLY A 23 -3.23 3.94 16.01
CA GLY A 23 -2.80 3.11 17.12
C GLY A 23 -1.68 3.72 17.94
N ASN A 24 -1.43 3.10 19.07
CA ASN A 24 -0.41 3.50 20.05
C ASN A 24 0.56 2.36 20.39
N ALA A 25 0.81 1.46 19.44
CA ALA A 25 1.70 0.32 19.68
C ALA A 25 3.07 0.76 20.15
N GLY A 26 3.53 0.18 21.26
CA GLY A 26 4.83 0.41 21.85
C GLY A 26 5.99 -0.19 21.03
N SER A 27 7.22 0.12 21.42
CA SER A 27 8.43 -0.30 20.72
C SER A 27 8.58 -1.82 20.64
N TRP A 28 8.34 -2.53 21.75
CA TRP A 28 8.47 -3.98 21.80
C TRP A 28 7.55 -4.74 20.83
N THR A 29 6.37 -4.19 20.49
CA THR A 29 5.45 -4.79 19.52
C THR A 29 5.84 -4.54 18.06
N LYS A 30 6.89 -3.78 17.82
CA LYS A 30 7.43 -3.42 16.50
C LYS A 30 8.90 -3.81 16.34
N ASP A 31 9.43 -4.55 17.30
CA ASP A 31 10.82 -4.97 17.27
C ASP A 31 11.02 -6.06 16.21
N LYS A 32 11.88 -5.78 15.25
CA LYS A 32 12.22 -6.70 14.16
C LYS A 32 13.34 -7.65 14.56
N ASP A 33 14.24 -7.20 15.40
CA ASP A 33 15.46 -7.94 15.75
C ASP A 33 15.13 -9.12 16.65
N HIS A 34 14.14 -8.96 17.54
CA HIS A 34 13.67 -10.03 18.43
C HIS A 34 12.43 -10.78 17.87
N GLY A 35 12.01 -10.50 16.65
CA GLY A 35 10.88 -11.19 16.04
C GLY A 35 9.51 -10.87 16.66
N THR A 36 9.40 -9.83 17.48
CA THR A 36 8.15 -9.42 18.13
C THR A 36 7.32 -8.43 17.33
N TYR A 37 7.67 -8.17 16.07
CA TYR A 37 6.94 -7.23 15.23
C TYR A 37 5.57 -7.81 14.83
N LEU A 38 4.53 -7.37 15.53
CA LEU A 38 3.16 -7.82 15.28
C LEU A 38 2.56 -7.20 14.01
N SER A 39 1.77 -7.98 13.29
CA SER A 39 1.07 -7.50 12.09
C SER A 39 0.07 -6.36 12.41
N SER A 40 -0.49 -6.36 13.62
CA SER A 40 -1.41 -5.34 14.12
C SER A 40 -0.72 -4.15 14.80
N ALA A 41 0.61 -4.12 14.89
CA ALA A 41 1.33 -3.02 15.53
C ALA A 41 1.28 -1.76 14.66
N LYS A 42 0.60 -0.75 15.14
CA LYS A 42 0.56 0.60 14.55
C LYS A 42 0.82 1.61 15.66
N GLY A 43 1.87 2.36 15.51
CA GLY A 43 2.23 3.45 16.43
C GLY A 43 2.30 4.76 15.67
N ASN A 44 1.25 5.56 15.77
CA ASN A 44 1.16 6.88 15.15
C ASN A 44 0.48 7.88 16.09
N SER A 45 0.71 7.71 17.39
CA SER A 45 0.22 8.62 18.44
C SER A 45 -1.29 8.82 18.44
N ASN A 46 -2.04 7.75 18.15
CA ASN A 46 -3.51 7.75 18.04
C ASN A 46 -4.09 8.72 16.98
N VAL A 47 -3.26 9.25 16.08
CA VAL A 47 -3.73 10.10 14.98
C VAL A 47 -4.33 9.23 13.88
N ILE A 48 -5.56 9.49 13.48
CA ILE A 48 -6.17 8.81 12.33
C ILE A 48 -5.51 9.30 11.05
N LYS A 49 -5.02 8.36 10.24
CA LYS A 49 -4.40 8.66 8.93
C LYS A 49 -4.98 7.77 7.85
N VAL A 50 -5.07 8.31 6.64
CA VAL A 50 -5.31 7.51 5.45
C VAL A 50 -4.10 6.62 5.23
N ASP A 51 -4.32 5.31 5.23
CA ASP A 51 -3.28 4.30 5.04
C ASP A 51 -3.28 3.80 3.59
N LYS A 52 -4.43 3.77 2.97
CA LYS A 52 -4.62 3.40 1.56
C LYS A 52 -5.83 4.12 0.98
N ILE A 53 -5.75 4.43 -0.31
CA ILE A 53 -6.88 4.93 -1.09
C ILE A 53 -6.66 4.59 -2.56
N TRP A 54 -7.64 3.94 -3.18
CA TRP A 54 -7.67 3.68 -4.61
C TRP A 54 -9.11 3.53 -5.11
N TYR A 55 -9.26 3.69 -6.39
CA TYR A 55 -10.49 3.43 -7.11
C TYR A 55 -10.30 2.23 -8.01
N GLU A 56 -11.24 1.31 -7.98
CA GLU A 56 -11.28 0.13 -8.83
C GLU A 56 -12.58 0.08 -9.62
N PHE A 57 -12.47 -0.30 -10.86
CA PHE A 57 -13.62 -0.39 -11.75
C PHE A 57 -13.46 -1.53 -12.76
N PRO A 58 -14.58 -2.15 -13.18
CA PRO A 58 -14.55 -3.19 -14.19
C PRO A 58 -14.34 -2.60 -15.59
N VAL A 59 -13.63 -3.34 -16.43
CA VAL A 59 -13.49 -3.07 -17.86
C VAL A 59 -13.90 -4.33 -18.61
N GLY A 60 -15.15 -4.37 -19.06
CA GLY A 60 -15.79 -5.61 -19.54
C GLY A 60 -16.01 -6.60 -18.40
N GLU A 61 -16.25 -7.86 -18.74
CA GLU A 61 -16.69 -8.87 -17.75
C GLU A 61 -15.54 -9.49 -16.93
N LYS A 62 -14.30 -9.40 -17.42
CA LYS A 62 -13.17 -10.19 -16.87
C LYS A 62 -11.99 -9.35 -16.41
N ASN A 63 -12.06 -8.05 -16.60
CA ASN A 63 -10.97 -7.16 -16.26
C ASN A 63 -11.38 -6.20 -15.14
N THR A 64 -10.46 -5.95 -14.23
CA THR A 64 -10.59 -4.91 -13.20
C THR A 64 -9.35 -4.02 -13.25
N VAL A 65 -9.56 -2.73 -13.25
CA VAL A 65 -8.50 -1.72 -13.24
C VAL A 65 -8.50 -0.99 -11.91
N PHE A 66 -7.31 -0.73 -11.38
CA PHE A 66 -7.08 0.02 -10.15
C PHE A 66 -6.26 1.26 -10.44
N VAL A 67 -6.60 2.35 -9.81
CA VAL A 67 -5.82 3.59 -9.86
C VAL A 67 -5.96 4.33 -8.55
N GLY A 68 -4.89 4.91 -8.06
CA GLY A 68 -4.98 5.69 -6.83
C GLY A 68 -3.67 6.28 -6.35
N PRO A 69 -3.76 7.27 -5.46
CA PRO A 69 -2.59 7.93 -4.89
C PRO A 69 -1.88 7.09 -3.82
N MET A 70 -2.54 6.07 -3.26
CA MET A 70 -1.99 5.20 -2.20
C MET A 70 -2.47 3.78 -2.38
N ILE A 71 -2.11 3.15 -3.50
CA ILE A 71 -2.35 1.72 -3.72
C ILE A 71 -1.28 0.89 -3.03
N GLU A 72 -1.58 -0.36 -2.77
CA GLU A 72 -0.59 -1.33 -2.32
C GLU A 72 -0.51 -2.47 -3.32
N ASN A 73 0.66 -2.69 -3.90
CA ASN A 73 0.86 -3.60 -5.02
C ASN A 73 0.34 -5.02 -4.78
N TYR A 74 0.52 -5.59 -3.59
CA TYR A 74 0.06 -6.95 -3.33
C TYR A 74 -1.47 -7.08 -3.12
N TYR A 75 -2.22 -5.98 -3.05
CA TYR A 75 -3.69 -6.03 -3.14
C TYR A 75 -4.19 -6.19 -4.58
N MET A 76 -3.32 -5.89 -5.55
CA MET A 76 -3.63 -5.94 -6.99
C MET A 76 -3.28 -7.30 -7.61
N HIS A 77 -3.17 -8.36 -6.81
CA HIS A 77 -2.99 -9.70 -7.33
C HIS A 77 -4.31 -10.31 -7.78
N GLY A 78 -4.29 -11.02 -8.89
CA GLY A 78 -5.46 -11.74 -9.44
C GLY A 78 -5.97 -12.84 -8.51
N THR A 79 -5.09 -13.37 -7.65
CA THR A 79 -5.41 -14.38 -6.64
C THR A 79 -4.80 -14.00 -5.30
N THR A 80 -5.44 -14.45 -4.22
CA THR A 80 -4.88 -14.27 -2.88
C THR A 80 -3.97 -15.46 -2.55
N PRO A 81 -2.65 -15.26 -2.34
CA PRO A 81 -1.72 -16.36 -2.11
C PRO A 81 -1.92 -17.05 -0.76
N SER A 82 -2.60 -16.42 0.19
CA SER A 82 -2.94 -17.03 1.48
C SER A 82 -4.19 -16.42 2.08
N ILE A 83 -5.04 -17.26 2.66
CA ILE A 83 -6.21 -16.87 3.44
C ILE A 83 -5.87 -16.54 4.90
N TYR A 84 -4.69 -16.94 5.36
CA TYR A 84 -4.26 -16.76 6.73
C TYR A 84 -3.88 -15.32 7.02
N LYS A 85 -4.19 -14.87 8.23
CA LYS A 85 -3.79 -13.55 8.76
C LYS A 85 -2.73 -13.76 9.86
N PRO A 86 -1.45 -13.76 9.52
CA PRO A 86 -0.39 -14.01 10.49
C PRO A 86 -0.35 -12.99 11.61
N VAL A 87 -0.01 -13.45 12.81
CA VAL A 87 0.19 -12.58 13.98
C VAL A 87 1.45 -11.73 13.82
N LEU A 88 2.53 -12.35 13.35
CA LEU A 88 3.81 -11.65 13.12
C LEU A 88 3.83 -10.98 11.74
N LYS A 89 4.36 -9.78 11.69
CA LYS A 89 4.47 -8.97 10.48
C LYS A 89 5.28 -9.64 9.37
N ALA A 90 6.35 -10.35 9.73
CA ALA A 90 7.24 -11.02 8.78
C ALA A 90 6.52 -12.06 7.90
N PHE A 91 5.46 -12.68 8.41
CA PHE A 91 4.67 -13.67 7.68
C PHE A 91 3.49 -13.09 6.91
N THR A 92 3.25 -11.79 7.00
CA THR A 92 2.23 -11.13 6.18
C THR A 92 2.73 -10.90 4.75
N LEU A 93 1.83 -10.74 3.78
CA LEU A 93 2.20 -10.37 2.41
C LEU A 93 3.05 -9.10 2.36
N GLY A 94 2.63 -8.06 3.08
CA GLY A 94 3.39 -6.81 3.19
C GLY A 94 4.68 -6.91 4.01
N GLY A 95 4.86 -7.96 4.79
CA GLY A 95 6.09 -8.26 5.52
C GLY A 95 7.12 -9.00 4.68
N ASN A 96 6.66 -9.77 3.70
CA ASN A 96 7.52 -10.49 2.77
C ASN A 96 7.65 -9.72 1.45
N GLY A 97 8.27 -8.57 1.52
CA GLY A 97 8.45 -7.66 0.38
C GLY A 97 9.32 -8.23 -0.74
N ALA A 98 10.16 -9.23 -0.45
CA ALA A 98 10.97 -9.90 -1.47
C ALA A 98 10.12 -10.77 -2.40
N ALA A 99 9.05 -11.40 -1.87
CA ALA A 99 8.19 -12.28 -2.66
C ALA A 99 7.02 -11.52 -3.33
N TYR A 100 6.41 -10.57 -2.62
CA TYR A 100 5.15 -9.93 -3.07
C TYR A 100 5.31 -8.45 -3.40
N GLY A 101 6.48 -7.89 -3.20
CA GLY A 101 6.69 -6.45 -3.16
C GLY A 101 5.96 -5.84 -1.94
N ALA A 102 6.33 -4.72 -1.46
CA ALA A 102 5.65 -4.05 -0.36
C ALA A 102 5.71 -2.54 -0.58
N SER A 103 5.04 -2.10 -1.62
CA SER A 103 5.02 -0.70 -2.01
C SER A 103 3.62 -0.13 -1.87
N THR A 104 3.51 0.93 -1.08
CA THR A 104 2.29 1.74 -0.96
C THR A 104 2.63 3.13 -1.44
N ALA A 105 2.10 3.52 -2.56
CA ALA A 105 2.22 4.85 -3.13
C ALA A 105 1.21 5.00 -4.29
N GLN A 106 1.34 6.08 -5.05
CA GLN A 106 0.55 6.26 -6.25
C GLN A 106 0.87 5.22 -7.31
N GLY A 107 -0.15 4.79 -8.02
CA GLY A 107 0.02 3.77 -9.02
C GLY A 107 -1.27 3.35 -9.68
N ALA A 108 -1.13 2.36 -10.53
CA ALA A 108 -2.22 1.70 -11.23
C ALA A 108 -1.97 0.19 -11.31
N GLY A 109 -3.02 -0.56 -11.44
CA GLY A 109 -2.96 -2.01 -11.62
C GLY A 109 -4.12 -2.51 -12.45
N TRP A 110 -3.93 -3.70 -12.99
CA TRP A 110 -4.91 -4.39 -13.81
C TRP A 110 -4.92 -5.87 -13.45
N ILE A 111 -6.12 -6.44 -13.37
CA ILE A 111 -6.35 -7.85 -13.14
C ILE A 111 -7.25 -8.39 -14.24
N TYR A 112 -6.87 -9.50 -14.82
CA TYR A 112 -7.71 -10.33 -15.67
C TYR A 112 -8.02 -11.65 -14.96
N LYS A 113 -9.28 -12.08 -14.98
CA LYS A 113 -9.73 -13.37 -14.45
C LYS A 113 -10.57 -14.08 -15.48
N ALA A 114 -10.13 -15.27 -15.88
CA ALA A 114 -10.87 -16.15 -16.78
C ALA A 114 -11.76 -17.13 -16.00
N ASP A 115 -12.79 -17.65 -16.65
CA ASP A 115 -13.76 -18.57 -16.03
C ASP A 115 -13.15 -19.93 -15.64
N ASN A 116 -12.06 -20.32 -16.30
CA ASN A 116 -11.32 -21.56 -16.02
C ASN A 116 -10.37 -21.47 -14.82
N GLY A 117 -10.38 -20.36 -14.06
CA GLY A 117 -9.51 -20.12 -12.92
C GLY A 117 -8.15 -19.49 -13.26
N PHE A 118 -7.82 -19.30 -14.54
CA PHE A 118 -6.61 -18.59 -14.94
C PHE A 118 -6.73 -17.10 -14.59
N ALA A 119 -5.71 -16.52 -13.96
CA ALA A 119 -5.67 -15.10 -13.63
C ALA A 119 -4.30 -14.51 -13.93
N VAL A 120 -4.30 -13.29 -14.47
CA VAL A 120 -3.10 -12.48 -14.69
C VAL A 120 -3.31 -11.14 -14.04
N SER A 121 -2.28 -10.62 -13.39
CA SER A 121 -2.31 -9.27 -12.82
C SER A 121 -0.97 -8.56 -13.05
N SER A 122 -1.07 -7.26 -13.24
CA SER A 122 0.09 -6.37 -13.35
C SER A 122 -0.20 -5.08 -12.63
N ASN A 123 0.79 -4.53 -11.97
CA ASN A 123 0.64 -3.22 -11.32
C ASN A 123 1.97 -2.46 -11.30
N ILE A 124 1.87 -1.16 -11.24
CA ILE A 124 3.00 -0.25 -11.10
C ILE A 124 2.70 0.67 -9.93
N VAL A 125 3.65 0.74 -9.00
CA VAL A 125 3.60 1.65 -7.84
C VAL A 125 4.87 2.46 -7.80
N SER A 126 4.74 3.78 -7.89
CA SER A 126 5.88 4.70 -7.87
C SER A 126 6.00 5.41 -6.52
N LYS A 127 7.11 5.20 -5.83
CA LYS A 127 7.44 5.91 -4.59
C LYS A 127 8.09 7.28 -4.82
N SER A 128 8.51 7.55 -6.05
CA SER A 128 9.34 8.72 -6.37
C SER A 128 8.57 9.95 -6.83
N MET A 129 7.25 9.85 -7.00
CA MET A 129 6.48 11.02 -7.44
C MET A 129 6.21 11.93 -6.25
N GLY A 130 6.87 13.08 -6.25
CA GLY A 130 6.63 14.17 -5.31
C GLY A 130 7.74 14.43 -4.30
N THR A 131 8.79 13.65 -4.23
CA THR A 131 10.02 14.17 -3.65
C THR A 131 10.62 15.10 -4.70
N LYS A 132 10.25 16.38 -4.65
CA LYS A 132 11.10 17.42 -5.19
C LYS A 132 12.49 17.09 -4.63
N LYS A 133 13.43 16.63 -5.44
CA LYS A 133 14.82 16.69 -5.05
C LYS A 133 15.04 18.16 -4.78
N VAL A 134 15.07 18.54 -3.52
CA VAL A 134 15.80 19.73 -3.13
C VAL A 134 17.21 19.39 -3.61
N TYR A 135 17.60 19.93 -4.73
CA TYR A 135 19.01 19.97 -5.07
C TYR A 135 19.61 20.64 -3.87
N ASP A 136 20.49 19.92 -3.17
CA ASP A 136 21.30 20.55 -2.14
C ASP A 136 21.84 21.82 -2.80
N THR A 137 21.36 22.94 -2.32
CA THR A 137 21.85 24.23 -2.78
C THR A 137 23.32 24.22 -2.43
N ALA A 138 24.14 23.97 -3.44
CA ALA A 138 25.58 24.07 -3.27
C ALA A 138 25.86 25.49 -2.77
N THR A 139 26.40 25.59 -1.59
CA THR A 139 26.94 26.86 -1.08
C THR A 139 28.36 27.02 -1.63
N ASP A 140 28.66 28.17 -2.13
CA ASP A 140 30.02 28.50 -2.51
C ASP A 140 30.95 28.64 -1.29
N ALA A 141 32.24 28.84 -1.52
CA ALA A 141 33.21 28.97 -0.44
C ALA A 141 32.95 30.18 0.49
N ASN A 142 32.05 31.08 0.13
CA ASN A 142 31.67 32.24 0.91
C ASN A 142 30.33 32.05 1.67
N GLY A 143 29.67 30.88 1.50
CA GLY A 143 28.42 30.56 2.15
C GLY A 143 27.17 31.03 1.39
N ASP A 144 27.30 31.49 0.15
CA ASP A 144 26.17 31.91 -0.67
C ASP A 144 25.55 30.75 -1.44
N THR A 145 24.25 30.75 -1.52
CA THR A 145 23.46 29.72 -2.21
C THR A 145 23.61 29.87 -3.73
N ILE A 146 24.18 28.89 -4.39
CA ILE A 146 24.27 28.84 -5.86
C ILE A 146 22.92 28.32 -6.39
N THR A 147 22.16 29.14 -7.10
CA THR A 147 20.93 28.79 -7.81
C THR A 147 21.17 28.37 -9.24
#